data_0ac29adb540c7ba4d490d260ab1fbf29
#
_entry.id   0ac29adb540c7ba4d490d260ab1fbf29
#
_cell.length_a   1.000
_cell.length_b   1.000
_cell.length_c   1.000
_cell.angle_alpha   90.00
_cell.angle_beta   90.00
_cell.angle_gamma   90.00
#
_symmetry.space_group_name_H-M   'P 1'
#
loop_
_entity.id
_entity.type
_entity.pdbx_description
1 polymer ?
#
loop_
_entity_poly.entity_id
_entity_poly.type
_entity_poly.pdbx_seq_one_letter_code
_entity_poly.pdbx_strand_id
1 'polypeptide(L)'
;METVNIKELNDRIQKESAFVDIITMEMNKVIVGQKQLVENLLIGLLADGHILLEGMPGLAKTLAINTLSNIIDAKFSRIQFTPDLLPADVIGTMIYSQKSESFQVKKGPIFANFVLADEINRSPAKVQSALLEAMQERQVTIGDTTYQLPKPFLVMATQNPIEQEGTYPLPEAQVDRFMLKVVVNYPKKEEEKLIIRMHNQSFFPKANTVLKPEDIVRAREVVNDVYMDEKIEKYIVDIVYATRTPQDYNLAKLKDLISYGASPRASISLAKASKAYAFIKRRGYVIPEDVRAVCYEVLRHRIGLTYEAEAENITTENVITDIVNVVEVP
;
A
#
# COMPACT_ATOMS: atom_id res chain seq x y z
N MET A 1 -15.26 -24.35 -18.93
CA MET A 1 -14.19 -23.87 -18.06
C MET A 1 -12.92 -24.59 -18.49
N GLU A 2 -11.95 -23.87 -19.03
CA GLU A 2 -10.64 -24.47 -19.32
C GLU A 2 -10.05 -24.93 -17.98
N THR A 3 -9.66 -26.19 -17.91
CA THR A 3 -8.95 -26.74 -16.75
C THR A 3 -7.61 -26.04 -16.65
N VAL A 4 -7.50 -25.11 -15.70
CA VAL A 4 -6.24 -24.39 -15.42
C VAL A 4 -5.17 -25.43 -15.11
N ASN A 5 -4.15 -25.53 -15.96
CA ASN A 5 -3.02 -26.39 -15.69
C ASN A 5 -2.15 -25.77 -14.60
N ILE A 6 -2.47 -26.07 -13.34
CA ILE A 6 -1.80 -25.52 -12.16
C ILE A 6 -0.28 -25.73 -12.21
N LYS A 7 0.19 -26.83 -12.84
CA LYS A 7 1.63 -27.10 -12.95
C LYS A 7 2.33 -26.11 -13.89
N GLU A 8 1.78 -25.88 -15.07
CA GLU A 8 2.32 -24.88 -16.02
C GLU A 8 2.28 -23.48 -15.43
N LEU A 9 1.19 -23.15 -14.74
CA LEU A 9 1.05 -21.87 -14.05
C LEU A 9 2.11 -21.68 -12.95
N ASN A 10 2.36 -22.72 -12.14
CA ASN A 10 3.43 -22.70 -11.14
C ASN A 10 4.81 -22.51 -11.78
N ASP A 11 5.12 -23.25 -12.83
CA ASP A 11 6.42 -23.15 -13.52
C ASP A 11 6.62 -21.74 -14.10
N ARG A 12 5.56 -21.15 -14.67
CA ARG A 12 5.58 -19.78 -15.17
C ARG A 12 5.80 -18.79 -14.02
N ILE A 13 5.06 -18.90 -12.92
CA ILE A 13 5.17 -18.00 -11.78
C ILE A 13 6.53 -18.10 -11.11
N GLN A 14 7.10 -19.29 -10.97
CA GLN A 14 8.45 -19.47 -10.44
C GLN A 14 9.51 -18.71 -11.25
N LYS A 15 9.38 -18.68 -12.57
CA LYS A 15 10.29 -17.92 -13.45
C LYS A 15 10.06 -16.44 -13.36
N GLU A 16 8.80 -16.01 -13.47
CA GLU A 16 8.42 -14.60 -13.51
C GLU A 16 8.58 -13.91 -12.15
N SER A 17 8.52 -14.64 -11.03
CA SER A 17 8.73 -14.09 -9.67
C SER A 17 10.18 -14.05 -9.22
N ALA A 18 11.13 -14.56 -10.00
CA ALA A 18 12.55 -14.64 -9.61
C ALA A 18 13.15 -13.25 -9.26
N PHE A 19 12.68 -12.20 -9.90
CA PHE A 19 13.13 -10.84 -9.64
C PHE A 19 12.80 -10.33 -8.22
N VAL A 20 11.80 -10.91 -7.56
CA VAL A 20 11.40 -10.52 -6.19
C VAL A 20 12.56 -10.74 -5.21
N ASP A 21 13.30 -11.84 -5.35
CA ASP A 21 14.47 -12.08 -4.51
C ASP A 21 15.57 -11.06 -4.79
N ILE A 22 15.76 -10.68 -6.06
CA ILE A 22 16.75 -9.69 -6.47
C ILE A 22 16.39 -8.33 -5.86
N ILE A 23 15.12 -7.90 -5.96
CA ILE A 23 14.67 -6.66 -5.30
C ILE A 23 14.92 -6.74 -3.79
N THR A 24 14.50 -7.84 -3.15
CA THR A 24 14.66 -8.02 -1.70
C THR A 24 16.13 -7.97 -1.29
N MET A 25 17.02 -8.58 -2.06
CA MET A 25 18.46 -8.54 -1.81
C MET A 25 19.02 -7.11 -1.96
N GLU A 26 18.61 -6.39 -3.00
CA GLU A 26 19.04 -5.00 -3.23
C GLU A 26 18.49 -4.06 -2.14
N MET A 27 17.21 -4.22 -1.74
CA MET A 27 16.61 -3.48 -0.63
C MET A 27 17.39 -3.71 0.68
N ASN A 28 17.76 -4.95 0.99
CA ASN A 28 18.48 -5.31 2.21
C ASN A 28 19.92 -4.75 2.28
N LYS A 29 20.49 -4.29 1.18
CA LYS A 29 21.79 -3.57 1.21
C LYS A 29 21.67 -2.20 1.86
N VAL A 30 20.48 -1.57 1.75
CA VAL A 30 20.24 -0.18 2.16
C VAL A 30 19.35 -0.12 3.40
N ILE A 31 18.34 -0.99 3.46
CA ILE A 31 17.33 -1.02 4.53
C ILE A 31 17.69 -2.12 5.53
N VAL A 32 18.01 -1.72 6.75
CA VAL A 32 18.25 -2.66 7.85
C VAL A 32 16.96 -2.99 8.56
N GLY A 33 16.67 -4.27 8.71
CA GLY A 33 15.39 -4.71 9.29
C GLY A 33 14.21 -4.42 8.36
N GLN A 34 13.07 -3.99 8.93
CA GLN A 34 11.89 -3.54 8.19
C GLN A 34 11.40 -4.52 7.10
N LYS A 35 11.59 -5.85 7.32
CA LYS A 35 11.22 -6.87 6.33
C LYS A 35 9.75 -6.80 5.94
N GLN A 36 8.87 -6.55 6.93
CA GLN A 36 7.44 -6.42 6.70
C GLN A 36 7.11 -5.21 5.83
N LEU A 37 7.79 -4.07 6.03
CA LEU A 37 7.64 -2.89 5.18
C LEU A 37 8.01 -3.22 3.72
N VAL A 38 9.16 -3.86 3.49
CA VAL A 38 9.62 -4.24 2.15
C VAL A 38 8.64 -5.21 1.48
N GLU A 39 8.16 -6.23 2.20
CA GLU A 39 7.18 -7.19 1.68
C GLU A 39 5.85 -6.50 1.32
N ASN A 40 5.34 -5.61 2.18
CA ASN A 40 4.11 -4.86 1.91
C ASN A 40 4.25 -3.84 0.76
N LEU A 41 5.44 -3.23 0.58
CA LEU A 41 5.74 -2.41 -0.59
C LEU A 41 5.66 -3.22 -1.89
N LEU A 42 6.18 -4.45 -1.89
CA LEU A 42 6.12 -5.36 -3.03
C LEU A 42 4.67 -5.83 -3.29
N ILE A 43 3.91 -6.16 -2.24
CA ILE A 43 2.49 -6.53 -2.37
C ILE A 43 1.72 -5.38 -3.01
N GLY A 44 1.83 -4.15 -2.49
CA GLY A 44 1.14 -3.00 -3.04
C GLY A 44 1.56 -2.67 -4.48
N LEU A 45 2.84 -2.80 -4.80
CA LEU A 45 3.37 -2.61 -6.15
C LEU A 45 2.79 -3.63 -7.13
N LEU A 46 2.81 -4.91 -6.78
CA LEU A 46 2.37 -6.02 -7.64
C LEU A 46 0.84 -6.13 -7.75
N ALA A 47 0.12 -5.82 -6.66
CA ALA A 47 -1.34 -5.79 -6.66
C ALA A 47 -1.96 -4.52 -7.25
N ASP A 48 -1.14 -3.57 -7.75
CA ASP A 48 -1.56 -2.25 -8.25
C ASP A 48 -2.36 -1.45 -7.22
N GLY A 49 -1.95 -1.50 -5.96
CA GLY A 49 -2.62 -0.84 -4.84
C GLY A 49 -1.74 0.23 -4.17
N HIS A 50 -2.37 1.30 -3.70
CA HIS A 50 -1.71 2.35 -2.94
C HIS A 50 -1.58 1.98 -1.47
N ILE A 51 -0.59 2.55 -0.78
CA ILE A 51 -0.22 2.18 0.58
C ILE A 51 -0.27 3.40 1.49
N LEU A 52 -0.89 3.24 2.65
CA LEU A 52 -0.82 4.19 3.77
C LEU A 52 0.18 3.66 4.79
N LEU A 53 1.22 4.42 5.09
CA LEU A 53 2.23 4.10 6.08
C LEU A 53 1.97 4.89 7.36
N GLU A 54 1.75 4.19 8.45
CA GLU A 54 1.64 4.80 9.76
C GLU A 54 2.87 4.46 10.60
N GLY A 55 3.47 5.45 11.21
CA GLY A 55 4.62 5.25 12.09
C GLY A 55 5.38 6.53 12.36
N MET A 56 6.23 6.48 13.37
CA MET A 56 7.06 7.60 13.82
C MET A 56 7.97 8.13 12.70
N PRO A 57 8.36 9.40 12.75
CA PRO A 57 9.41 9.92 11.88
C PRO A 57 10.74 9.18 12.12
N GLY A 58 11.62 9.14 11.11
CA GLY A 58 12.93 8.52 11.23
C GLY A 58 12.98 7.00 11.00
N LEU A 59 11.85 6.34 10.67
CA LEU A 59 11.78 4.88 10.45
C LEU A 59 12.07 4.45 9.01
N ALA A 60 12.92 5.18 8.30
CA ALA A 60 13.40 4.88 6.94
C ALA A 60 12.29 4.73 5.87
N LYS A 61 11.06 5.25 6.09
CA LYS A 61 9.96 5.19 5.12
C LYS A 61 10.37 5.78 3.76
N THR A 62 10.85 7.01 3.75
CA THR A 62 11.33 7.70 2.52
C THR A 62 12.48 6.95 1.86
N LEU A 63 13.42 6.42 2.66
CA LEU A 63 14.56 5.68 2.17
C LEU A 63 14.13 4.38 1.46
N ALA A 64 13.17 3.64 2.04
CA ALA A 64 12.66 2.39 1.47
C ALA A 64 12.03 2.62 0.09
N ILE A 65 11.19 3.66 -0.04
CA ILE A 65 10.50 3.98 -1.28
C ILE A 65 11.48 4.46 -2.36
N ASN A 66 12.39 5.36 -1.99
CA ASN A 66 13.40 5.87 -2.92
C ASN A 66 14.33 4.73 -3.38
N THR A 67 14.72 3.83 -2.48
CA THR A 67 15.52 2.65 -2.82
C THR A 67 14.78 1.74 -3.80
N LEU A 68 13.50 1.44 -3.54
CA LEU A 68 12.68 0.63 -4.44
C LEU A 68 12.54 1.27 -5.83
N SER A 69 12.36 2.61 -5.90
CA SER A 69 12.28 3.31 -7.18
C SER A 69 13.58 3.23 -7.97
N ASN A 70 14.73 3.34 -7.31
CA ASN A 70 16.04 3.22 -7.95
C ASN A 70 16.30 1.80 -8.47
N ILE A 71 15.87 0.76 -7.74
CA ILE A 71 16.00 -0.63 -8.17
C ILE A 71 15.21 -0.89 -9.47
N ILE A 72 14.07 -0.20 -9.67
CA ILE A 72 13.15 -0.38 -10.82
C ILE A 72 13.39 0.67 -11.92
N ASP A 73 14.39 1.53 -11.81
CA ASP A 73 14.61 2.65 -12.73
C ASP A 73 13.36 3.53 -12.92
N ALA A 74 12.60 3.72 -11.87
CA ALA A 74 11.33 4.42 -11.89
C ALA A 74 11.48 5.84 -11.36
N LYS A 75 10.73 6.78 -11.96
CA LYS A 75 10.72 8.18 -11.49
C LYS A 75 10.08 8.26 -10.11
N PHE A 76 10.83 8.80 -9.14
CA PHE A 76 10.37 9.08 -7.78
C PHE A 76 10.07 10.55 -7.58
N SER A 77 9.01 10.84 -6.80
CA SER A 77 8.69 12.18 -6.35
C SER A 77 8.25 12.16 -4.89
N ARG A 78 8.75 13.11 -4.09
CA ARG A 78 8.31 13.34 -2.72
C ARG A 78 7.52 14.64 -2.66
N ILE A 79 6.35 14.59 -2.07
CA ILE A 79 5.48 15.75 -1.81
C ILE A 79 5.33 15.84 -0.30
N GLN A 80 5.88 16.91 0.30
CA GLN A 80 5.66 17.20 1.71
C GLN A 80 4.33 17.92 1.85
N PHE A 81 3.40 17.35 2.58
CA PHE A 81 2.10 17.95 2.82
C PHE A 81 2.20 18.96 3.97
N THR A 82 1.75 20.19 3.72
CA THR A 82 1.78 21.32 4.65
C THR A 82 0.42 22.04 4.63
N PRO A 83 0.08 22.83 5.67
CA PRO A 83 -1.20 23.53 5.72
C PRO A 83 -1.44 24.54 4.59
N ASP A 84 -0.37 25.07 4.00
CA ASP A 84 -0.39 26.06 2.92
C ASP A 84 -0.35 25.44 1.51
N LEU A 85 -0.20 24.11 1.40
CA LEU A 85 -0.16 23.41 0.11
C LEU A 85 -1.49 23.57 -0.66
N LEU A 86 -1.40 23.80 -1.95
CA LEU A 86 -2.56 23.90 -2.86
C LEU A 86 -2.68 22.66 -3.75
N PRO A 87 -3.88 22.29 -4.22
CA PRO A 87 -4.05 21.22 -5.20
C PRO A 87 -3.16 21.37 -6.43
N ALA A 88 -2.98 22.59 -6.92
CA ALA A 88 -2.13 22.90 -8.08
C ALA A 88 -0.64 22.56 -7.83
N ASP A 89 -0.16 22.61 -6.59
CA ASP A 89 1.21 22.23 -6.24
C ASP A 89 1.43 20.72 -6.39
N VAL A 90 0.38 19.92 -6.24
CA VAL A 90 0.41 18.46 -6.38
C VAL A 90 0.19 18.03 -7.83
N ILE A 91 -0.87 18.51 -8.46
CA ILE A 91 -1.30 18.05 -9.78
C ILE A 91 -0.71 18.87 -10.92
N GLY A 92 -0.33 20.12 -10.66
CA GLY A 92 0.13 21.07 -11.69
C GLY A 92 -0.91 22.11 -12.03
N THR A 93 -0.53 23.05 -12.87
CA THR A 93 -1.36 24.20 -13.27
C THR A 93 -1.01 24.70 -14.66
N MET A 94 -1.86 25.56 -15.20
CA MET A 94 -1.54 26.35 -16.41
C MET A 94 -0.79 27.61 -16.00
N ILE A 95 0.34 27.87 -16.67
CA ILE A 95 1.12 29.09 -16.50
C ILE A 95 1.16 29.88 -17.81
N TYR A 96 1.01 31.19 -17.74
CA TYR A 96 1.18 32.03 -18.91
C TYR A 96 2.68 32.22 -19.20
N SER A 97 3.09 31.84 -20.41
CA SER A 97 4.46 32.04 -20.89
C SER A 97 4.52 33.32 -21.72
N GLN A 98 5.19 34.35 -21.18
CA GLN A 98 5.39 35.61 -21.94
C GLN A 98 6.20 35.40 -23.22
N LYS A 99 7.09 34.38 -23.25
CA LYS A 99 7.93 34.09 -24.40
C LYS A 99 7.15 33.53 -25.61
N SER A 100 6.12 32.73 -25.33
CA SER A 100 5.27 32.10 -26.35
C SER A 100 3.89 32.74 -26.47
N GLU A 101 3.61 33.75 -25.64
CA GLU A 101 2.31 34.44 -25.51
C GLU A 101 1.12 33.48 -25.42
N SER A 102 1.34 32.38 -24.72
CA SER A 102 0.38 31.27 -24.56
C SER A 102 0.41 30.64 -23.20
N PHE A 103 -0.71 30.03 -22.82
CA PHE A 103 -0.78 29.21 -21.63
C PHE A 103 -0.10 27.86 -21.86
N GLN A 104 0.77 27.47 -20.96
CA GLN A 104 1.48 26.18 -20.98
C GLN A 104 1.15 25.41 -19.71
N VAL A 105 0.99 24.09 -19.84
CA VAL A 105 0.78 23.21 -18.71
C VAL A 105 2.11 22.92 -18.02
N LYS A 106 2.19 23.28 -16.75
CA LYS A 106 3.25 22.85 -15.83
C LYS A 106 2.74 21.67 -15.02
N LYS A 107 3.19 20.46 -15.37
CA LYS A 107 2.85 19.23 -14.63
C LYS A 107 3.42 19.27 -13.23
N GLY A 108 2.60 18.85 -12.24
CA GLY A 108 3.00 18.75 -10.84
C GLY A 108 3.83 17.49 -10.53
N PRO A 109 4.32 17.38 -9.28
CA PRO A 109 5.14 16.25 -8.83
C PRO A 109 4.43 14.89 -8.87
N ILE A 110 3.10 14.85 -8.95
CA ILE A 110 2.33 13.60 -9.08
C ILE A 110 2.64 12.83 -10.36
N PHE A 111 3.21 13.48 -11.40
CA PHE A 111 3.61 12.83 -12.64
C PHE A 111 4.96 12.10 -12.48
N ALA A 112 4.94 11.11 -11.58
CA ALA A 112 6.01 10.18 -11.31
C ALA A 112 5.44 8.77 -11.12
N ASN A 113 6.28 7.74 -11.28
CA ASN A 113 5.87 6.34 -11.06
C ASN A 113 5.62 6.06 -9.57
N PHE A 114 6.52 6.56 -8.71
CA PHE A 114 6.43 6.42 -7.26
C PHE A 114 6.29 7.81 -6.64
N VAL A 115 5.21 8.01 -5.91
CA VAL A 115 4.93 9.26 -5.21
C VAL A 115 4.85 8.99 -3.72
N LEU A 116 5.70 9.66 -2.94
CA LEU A 116 5.59 9.72 -1.50
C LEU A 116 4.84 10.99 -1.11
N ALA A 117 3.62 10.84 -0.62
CA ALA A 117 2.83 11.89 0.01
C ALA A 117 3.16 11.90 1.52
N ASP A 118 4.14 12.72 1.90
CA ASP A 118 4.65 12.71 3.27
C ASP A 118 3.79 13.61 4.15
N GLU A 119 3.34 13.06 5.30
CA GLU A 119 2.45 13.71 6.28
C GLU A 119 1.13 14.20 5.66
N ILE A 120 0.43 13.32 4.93
CA ILE A 120 -0.79 13.66 4.18
C ILE A 120 -1.86 14.34 5.04
N ASN A 121 -1.92 14.02 6.33
CA ASN A 121 -2.85 14.60 7.30
C ASN A 121 -2.51 16.05 7.73
N ARG A 122 -1.40 16.65 7.27
CA ARG A 122 -1.04 18.04 7.54
C ARG A 122 -1.61 19.06 6.54
N SER A 123 -2.19 18.60 5.45
CA SER A 123 -2.78 19.49 4.45
C SER A 123 -4.30 19.54 4.51
N PRO A 124 -4.92 20.63 4.04
CA PRO A 124 -6.37 20.75 3.96
C PRO A 124 -7.01 19.65 3.08
N ALA A 125 -8.27 19.32 3.37
CA ALA A 125 -9.04 18.27 2.70
C ALA A 125 -9.08 18.40 1.16
N LYS A 126 -9.02 19.64 0.61
CA LYS A 126 -8.98 19.88 -0.84
C LYS A 126 -7.74 19.28 -1.51
N VAL A 127 -6.58 19.38 -0.86
CA VAL A 127 -5.31 18.83 -1.36
C VAL A 127 -5.30 17.32 -1.26
N GLN A 128 -5.75 16.80 -0.12
CA GLN A 128 -5.92 15.36 0.08
C GLN A 128 -6.84 14.77 -1.00
N SER A 129 -7.98 15.41 -1.27
CA SER A 129 -8.93 14.96 -2.28
C SER A 129 -8.34 14.94 -3.68
N ALA A 130 -7.54 15.94 -4.06
CA ALA A 130 -6.87 15.98 -5.36
C ALA A 130 -5.90 14.80 -5.57
N LEU A 131 -5.10 14.47 -4.53
CA LEU A 131 -4.24 13.30 -4.57
C LEU A 131 -5.03 12.00 -4.67
N LEU A 132 -6.07 11.84 -3.84
CA LEU A 132 -6.89 10.62 -3.79
C LEU A 132 -7.73 10.40 -5.06
N GLU A 133 -8.14 11.46 -5.74
CA GLU A 133 -8.78 11.38 -7.04
C GLU A 133 -7.78 10.89 -8.10
N ALA A 134 -6.60 11.49 -8.16
CA ALA A 134 -5.56 11.05 -9.07
C ALA A 134 -5.10 9.60 -8.82
N MET A 135 -5.10 9.14 -7.57
CA MET A 135 -4.84 7.75 -7.22
C MET A 135 -5.89 6.80 -7.80
N GLN A 136 -7.15 7.17 -7.73
CA GLN A 136 -8.26 6.33 -8.17
C GLN A 136 -8.39 6.33 -9.70
N GLU A 137 -8.35 7.51 -10.32
CA GLU A 137 -8.60 7.69 -11.75
C GLU A 137 -7.35 7.40 -12.61
N ARG A 138 -6.15 7.34 -12.01
CA ARG A 138 -4.87 7.19 -12.71
C ARG A 138 -4.61 8.26 -13.77
N GLN A 139 -5.28 9.40 -13.65
CA GLN A 139 -5.19 10.54 -14.54
C GLN A 139 -5.44 11.84 -13.78
N VAL A 140 -5.05 12.95 -14.39
CA VAL A 140 -5.23 14.30 -13.83
C VAL A 140 -5.69 15.24 -14.95
N THR A 141 -6.70 16.06 -14.68
CA THR A 141 -7.16 17.11 -15.59
C THR A 141 -6.55 18.45 -15.19
N ILE A 142 -5.87 19.12 -16.13
CA ILE A 142 -5.28 20.44 -15.94
C ILE A 142 -5.82 21.34 -17.05
N GLY A 143 -6.59 22.37 -16.68
CA GLY A 143 -7.39 23.13 -17.66
C GLY A 143 -8.40 22.22 -18.35
N ASP A 144 -8.38 22.22 -19.68
CA ASP A 144 -9.30 21.41 -20.50
C ASP A 144 -8.71 20.07 -20.95
N THR A 145 -7.52 19.70 -20.45
CA THR A 145 -6.80 18.50 -20.92
C THR A 145 -6.59 17.50 -19.80
N THR A 146 -6.93 16.24 -20.07
CA THR A 146 -6.69 15.11 -19.18
C THR A 146 -5.40 14.39 -19.54
N TYR A 147 -4.54 14.20 -18.56
CA TYR A 147 -3.24 13.57 -18.68
C TYR A 147 -3.21 12.26 -17.91
N GLN A 148 -2.81 11.17 -18.56
CA GLN A 148 -2.59 9.89 -17.90
C GLN A 148 -1.33 9.94 -17.02
N LEU A 149 -1.39 9.31 -15.86
CA LEU A 149 -0.22 9.12 -15.01
C LEU A 149 0.66 7.97 -15.51
N PRO A 150 1.97 7.99 -15.23
CA PRO A 150 2.88 6.95 -15.71
C PRO A 150 2.55 5.58 -15.09
N LYS A 151 2.87 4.49 -15.81
CA LYS A 151 2.72 3.11 -15.31
C LYS A 151 4.10 2.49 -15.05
N PRO A 152 4.29 1.75 -13.96
CA PRO A 152 3.39 1.60 -12.82
C PRO A 152 3.22 2.93 -12.08
N PHE A 153 2.07 3.16 -11.44
CA PHE A 153 1.83 4.31 -10.58
C PHE A 153 1.50 3.83 -9.17
N LEU A 154 2.32 4.22 -8.21
CA LEU A 154 2.18 3.84 -6.81
C LEU A 154 2.31 5.08 -5.92
N VAL A 155 1.28 5.35 -5.13
CA VAL A 155 1.32 6.37 -4.08
C VAL A 155 1.48 5.69 -2.74
N MET A 156 2.44 6.19 -1.97
CA MET A 156 2.61 5.88 -0.57
C MET A 156 2.39 7.15 0.22
N ALA A 157 1.36 7.17 1.04
CA ALA A 157 1.08 8.27 1.94
C ALA A 157 1.61 7.94 3.34
N THR A 158 2.15 8.93 4.06
CA THR A 158 2.54 8.73 5.45
C THR A 158 1.63 9.51 6.39
N GLN A 159 1.39 8.94 7.56
CA GLN A 159 0.74 9.59 8.68
C GLN A 159 1.59 9.44 9.93
N ASN A 160 1.67 10.50 10.75
CA ASN A 160 2.25 10.43 12.08
C ASN A 160 1.11 10.30 13.10
N PRO A 161 1.03 9.19 13.85
CA PRO A 161 -0.07 8.97 14.79
C PRO A 161 -0.03 9.86 16.04
N ILE A 162 1.12 10.46 16.35
CA ILE A 162 1.31 11.26 17.59
C ILE A 162 1.02 12.74 17.38
N GLU A 163 1.24 13.26 16.18
CA GLU A 163 0.97 14.66 15.88
C GLU A 163 -0.52 14.89 15.67
N GLN A 164 -1.19 15.48 16.67
CA GLN A 164 -2.61 15.84 16.59
C GLN A 164 -2.84 17.32 16.31
N GLU A 165 -1.92 18.21 16.73
CA GLU A 165 -2.05 19.64 16.49
C GLU A 165 -1.79 20.00 15.02
N GLY A 166 -2.69 20.79 14.44
CA GLY A 166 -2.58 21.23 13.04
C GLY A 166 -2.77 20.13 11.99
N THR A 167 -3.43 19.03 12.36
CA THR A 167 -3.73 17.92 11.44
C THR A 167 -5.19 17.92 10.98
N TYR A 168 -5.40 17.45 9.77
CA TYR A 168 -6.70 17.22 9.15
C TYR A 168 -6.82 15.71 8.91
N PRO A 169 -7.49 14.95 9.80
CA PRO A 169 -7.61 13.52 9.64
C PRO A 169 -8.32 13.19 8.33
N LEU A 170 -7.83 12.14 7.67
CA LEU A 170 -8.48 11.62 6.48
C LEU A 170 -9.83 11.00 6.87
N PRO A 171 -10.94 11.38 6.23
CA PRO A 171 -12.21 10.68 6.39
C PRO A 171 -12.08 9.20 6.03
N GLU A 172 -12.84 8.34 6.70
CA GLU A 172 -12.81 6.88 6.51
C GLU A 172 -12.97 6.45 5.05
N ALA A 173 -13.93 7.08 4.33
CA ALA A 173 -14.14 6.83 2.90
C ALA A 173 -12.92 7.17 2.02
N GLN A 174 -12.04 8.03 2.50
CA GLN A 174 -10.79 8.38 1.83
C GLN A 174 -9.67 7.40 2.17
N VAL A 175 -9.58 6.98 3.43
CA VAL A 175 -8.62 5.97 3.88
C VAL A 175 -8.88 4.61 3.20
N ASP A 176 -10.16 4.24 2.96
CA ASP A 176 -10.56 3.02 2.26
C ASP A 176 -10.02 2.91 0.80
N ARG A 177 -9.54 4.02 0.22
CA ARG A 177 -8.90 4.03 -1.12
C ARG A 177 -7.49 3.45 -1.10
N PHE A 178 -6.83 3.41 0.04
CA PHE A 178 -5.55 2.71 0.19
C PHE A 178 -5.80 1.21 0.31
N MET A 179 -5.05 0.42 -0.48
CA MET A 179 -5.18 -1.04 -0.43
C MET A 179 -4.68 -1.57 0.92
N LEU A 180 -3.54 -1.08 1.37
CA LEU A 180 -2.86 -1.50 2.59
C LEU A 180 -2.64 -0.30 3.52
N LYS A 181 -2.85 -0.51 4.82
CA LYS A 181 -2.34 0.34 5.88
C LYS A 181 -1.27 -0.43 6.65
N VAL A 182 -0.03 0.02 6.52
CA VAL A 182 1.14 -0.65 7.09
C VAL A 182 1.64 0.15 8.29
N VAL A 183 1.69 -0.49 9.46
CA VAL A 183 2.26 0.09 10.67
C VAL A 183 3.75 -0.20 10.70
N VAL A 184 4.56 0.88 10.70
CA VAL A 184 6.02 0.79 10.72
C VAL A 184 6.50 0.94 12.15
N ASN A 185 7.03 -0.14 12.70
CA ASN A 185 7.55 -0.19 14.07
C ASN A 185 9.03 0.20 14.14
N TYR A 186 9.49 0.50 15.36
CA TYR A 186 10.91 0.71 15.61
C TYR A 186 11.73 -0.53 15.27
N PRO A 187 12.97 -0.35 14.78
CA PRO A 187 13.88 -1.46 14.58
C PRO A 187 14.23 -2.14 15.89
N LYS A 188 14.60 -3.41 15.83
CA LYS A 188 15.10 -4.14 17.00
C LYS A 188 16.47 -3.61 17.41
N LYS A 189 16.82 -3.79 18.68
CA LYS A 189 18.11 -3.32 19.24
C LYS A 189 19.35 -3.73 18.41
N GLU A 190 19.36 -4.95 17.88
CA GLU A 190 20.45 -5.44 17.04
C GLU A 190 20.47 -4.79 15.64
N GLU A 191 19.29 -4.45 15.12
CA GLU A 191 19.14 -3.72 13.84
C GLU A 191 19.62 -2.28 14.00
N GLU A 192 19.33 -1.59 15.12
CA GLU A 192 19.86 -0.25 15.41
C GLU A 192 21.40 -0.22 15.45
N LYS A 193 22.03 -1.25 16.03
CA LYS A 193 23.49 -1.37 16.02
C LYS A 193 24.04 -1.46 14.59
N LEU A 194 23.32 -2.19 13.71
CA LEU A 194 23.71 -2.28 12.29
C LEU A 194 23.53 -0.94 11.59
N ILE A 195 22.43 -0.22 11.86
CA ILE A 195 22.19 1.13 11.32
C ILE A 195 23.34 2.07 11.69
N ILE A 196 23.74 2.11 12.97
CA ILE A 196 24.86 2.93 13.44
C ILE A 196 26.16 2.57 12.68
N ARG A 197 26.43 1.27 12.55
CA ARG A 197 27.64 0.81 11.83
C ARG A 197 27.64 1.23 10.36
N MET A 198 26.48 1.14 9.70
CA MET A 198 26.35 1.55 8.30
C MET A 198 26.54 3.07 8.13
N HIS A 199 26.01 3.88 9.04
CA HIS A 199 26.14 5.34 8.98
C HIS A 199 27.57 5.84 9.36
N ASN A 200 28.32 5.07 10.13
CA ASN A 200 29.70 5.39 10.49
C ASN A 200 30.72 4.97 9.42
N GLN A 201 30.27 4.32 8.33
CA GLN A 201 31.18 4.00 7.21
C GLN A 201 31.33 5.21 6.28
N SER A 202 32.50 5.36 5.70
CA SER A 202 32.79 6.42 4.71
C SER A 202 31.98 6.27 3.41
N PHE A 203 31.35 5.12 3.20
CA PHE A 203 30.54 4.79 2.03
C PHE A 203 29.19 4.20 2.45
N PHE A 204 28.11 4.88 2.12
CA PHE A 204 26.76 4.35 2.31
C PHE A 204 26.41 3.42 1.13
N PRO A 205 26.01 2.17 1.38
CA PRO A 205 25.69 1.23 0.30
C PRO A 205 24.50 1.75 -0.52
N LYS A 206 24.59 1.57 -1.84
CA LYS A 206 23.50 1.91 -2.77
C LYS A 206 22.96 0.63 -3.37
N ALA A 207 21.65 0.59 -3.59
CA ALA A 207 21.03 -0.45 -4.37
C ALA A 207 21.34 -0.27 -5.87
N ASN A 208 21.51 -1.37 -6.57
CA ASN A 208 21.68 -1.35 -8.01
C ASN A 208 20.32 -1.33 -8.71
N THR A 209 20.26 -0.69 -9.86
CA THR A 209 19.13 -0.80 -10.77
C THR A 209 19.15 -2.17 -11.44
N VAL A 210 18.06 -2.92 -11.31
CA VAL A 210 17.99 -4.32 -11.81
C VAL A 210 16.74 -4.59 -12.64
N LEU A 211 15.77 -3.68 -12.65
CA LEU A 211 14.50 -3.79 -13.36
C LEU A 211 14.13 -2.48 -14.04
N LYS A 212 13.17 -2.58 -14.97
CA LYS A 212 12.51 -1.43 -15.58
C LYS A 212 11.04 -1.36 -15.17
N PRO A 213 10.40 -0.19 -15.26
CA PRO A 213 8.96 -0.04 -14.98
C PRO A 213 8.07 -1.04 -15.73
N GLU A 214 8.43 -1.36 -16.99
CA GLU A 214 7.70 -2.30 -17.84
C GLU A 214 7.70 -3.73 -17.29
N ASP A 215 8.76 -4.13 -16.62
CA ASP A 215 8.86 -5.47 -15.99
C ASP A 215 7.82 -5.62 -14.87
N ILE A 216 7.57 -4.54 -14.11
CA ILE A 216 6.54 -4.54 -13.08
C ILE A 216 5.13 -4.59 -13.70
N VAL A 217 4.90 -3.87 -14.80
CA VAL A 217 3.61 -3.92 -15.50
C VAL A 217 3.34 -5.36 -15.99
N ARG A 218 4.33 -6.02 -16.60
CA ARG A 218 4.23 -7.42 -17.03
C ARG A 218 4.00 -8.36 -15.84
N ALA A 219 4.71 -8.16 -14.74
CA ALA A 219 4.54 -8.97 -13.53
C ALA A 219 3.11 -8.87 -12.95
N ARG A 220 2.48 -7.69 -13.02
CA ARG A 220 1.08 -7.50 -12.59
C ARG A 220 0.10 -8.36 -13.40
N GLU A 221 0.33 -8.52 -14.70
CA GLU A 221 -0.48 -9.41 -15.55
C GLU A 221 -0.36 -10.84 -15.06
N VAL A 222 0.87 -11.30 -14.78
CA VAL A 222 1.10 -12.66 -14.24
C VAL A 222 0.50 -12.85 -12.84
N VAL A 223 0.54 -11.83 -11.99
CA VAL A 223 -0.13 -11.85 -10.66
C VAL A 223 -1.65 -12.01 -10.81
N ASN A 224 -2.27 -11.37 -11.80
CA ASN A 224 -3.70 -11.53 -12.05
C ASN A 224 -4.07 -12.96 -12.45
N ASP A 225 -3.16 -13.69 -13.12
CA ASP A 225 -3.33 -15.08 -13.54
C ASP A 225 -3.21 -16.07 -12.36
N VAL A 226 -2.71 -15.65 -11.19
CA VAL A 226 -2.65 -16.54 -10.00
C VAL A 226 -4.03 -17.07 -9.69
N TYR A 227 -4.15 -18.41 -9.64
CA TYR A 227 -5.42 -19.09 -9.42
C TYR A 227 -5.95 -18.85 -7.99
N MET A 228 -7.23 -18.57 -7.90
CA MET A 228 -7.96 -18.49 -6.63
C MET A 228 -9.18 -19.39 -6.72
N ASP A 229 -9.26 -20.37 -5.81
CA ASP A 229 -10.40 -21.29 -5.73
C ASP A 229 -11.63 -20.57 -5.14
N GLU A 230 -12.84 -20.98 -5.56
CA GLU A 230 -14.10 -20.43 -5.04
C GLU A 230 -14.21 -20.53 -3.50
N LYS A 231 -13.61 -21.55 -2.90
CA LYS A 231 -13.56 -21.70 -1.44
C LYS A 231 -12.73 -20.59 -0.78
N ILE A 232 -11.63 -20.17 -1.43
CA ILE A 232 -10.80 -19.05 -0.95
C ILE A 232 -11.56 -17.74 -1.14
N GLU A 233 -12.27 -17.55 -2.25
CA GLU A 233 -13.12 -16.39 -2.46
C GLU A 233 -14.22 -16.31 -1.37
N LYS A 234 -14.87 -17.43 -1.08
CA LYS A 234 -15.85 -17.52 0.00
C LYS A 234 -15.21 -17.18 1.36
N TYR A 235 -14.04 -17.72 1.67
CA TYR A 235 -13.31 -17.42 2.90
C TYR A 235 -13.01 -15.93 3.06
N ILE A 236 -12.56 -15.26 1.99
CA ILE A 236 -12.35 -13.81 1.97
C ILE A 236 -13.66 -13.06 2.26
N VAL A 237 -14.76 -13.47 1.61
CA VAL A 237 -16.08 -12.86 1.82
C VAL A 237 -16.55 -13.07 3.26
N ASP A 238 -16.40 -14.27 3.81
CA ASP A 238 -16.78 -14.60 5.19
C ASP A 238 -16.00 -13.75 6.21
N ILE A 239 -14.69 -13.56 6.03
CA ILE A 239 -13.89 -12.66 6.86
C ILE A 239 -14.43 -11.22 6.83
N VAL A 240 -14.74 -10.71 5.65
CA VAL A 240 -15.26 -9.33 5.49
C VAL A 240 -16.67 -9.21 6.07
N TYR A 241 -17.55 -10.19 5.86
CA TYR A 241 -18.90 -10.22 6.43
C TYR A 241 -18.87 -10.32 7.96
N ALA A 242 -17.96 -11.10 8.54
CA ALA A 242 -17.78 -11.17 9.99
C ALA A 242 -17.47 -9.81 10.63
N THR A 243 -16.91 -8.84 9.88
CA THR A 243 -16.76 -7.47 10.37
C THR A 243 -18.08 -6.69 10.43
N ARG A 244 -19.13 -7.09 9.69
CA ARG A 244 -20.42 -6.40 9.59
C ARG A 244 -21.51 -7.07 10.43
N THR A 245 -21.50 -8.39 10.42
CA THR A 245 -22.49 -9.25 11.13
C THR A 245 -21.76 -10.29 11.96
N PRO A 246 -20.97 -9.89 12.98
CA PRO A 246 -20.15 -10.83 13.75
C PRO A 246 -20.97 -11.90 14.46
N GLN A 247 -22.24 -11.63 14.81
CA GLN A 247 -23.14 -12.59 15.43
C GLN A 247 -23.40 -13.82 14.55
N ASP A 248 -23.36 -13.69 13.22
CA ASP A 248 -23.59 -14.80 12.28
C ASP A 248 -22.40 -15.76 12.21
N TYR A 249 -21.25 -15.36 12.77
CA TYR A 249 -19.99 -16.10 12.79
C TYR A 249 -19.55 -16.50 14.19
N ASN A 250 -20.47 -16.64 15.15
CA ASN A 250 -20.18 -16.95 16.56
C ASN A 250 -19.27 -15.92 17.26
N LEU A 251 -19.29 -14.68 16.79
CA LEU A 251 -18.50 -13.56 17.31
C LEU A 251 -19.40 -12.49 17.94
N ALA A 252 -20.51 -12.90 18.59
CA ALA A 252 -21.49 -11.98 19.15
C ALA A 252 -20.89 -10.89 20.05
N LYS A 253 -19.79 -11.21 20.76
CA LYS A 253 -19.04 -10.25 21.60
C LYS A 253 -18.48 -9.05 20.83
N LEU A 254 -18.23 -9.18 19.52
CA LEU A 254 -17.69 -8.11 18.70
C LEU A 254 -18.78 -7.12 18.23
N LYS A 255 -20.06 -7.47 18.37
CA LYS A 255 -21.18 -6.65 17.87
C LYS A 255 -21.17 -5.25 18.48
N ASP A 256 -20.94 -5.16 19.78
CA ASP A 256 -20.96 -3.88 20.51
C ASP A 256 -19.62 -3.14 20.45
N LEU A 257 -18.59 -3.80 19.91
CA LEU A 257 -17.23 -3.25 19.77
C LEU A 257 -16.97 -2.63 18.39
N ILE A 258 -17.73 -3.02 17.36
CA ILE A 258 -17.57 -2.55 15.98
C ILE A 258 -18.64 -1.52 15.68
N SER A 259 -18.25 -0.29 15.35
CA SER A 259 -19.15 0.79 14.93
C SER A 259 -19.54 0.65 13.46
N TYR A 260 -18.61 0.26 12.60
CA TYR A 260 -18.84 -0.11 11.20
C TYR A 260 -17.82 -1.14 10.72
N GLY A 261 -18.28 -2.04 9.84
CA GLY A 261 -17.45 -3.07 9.22
C GLY A 261 -16.89 -2.68 7.86
N ALA A 262 -16.01 -3.50 7.33
CA ALA A 262 -15.28 -3.26 6.08
C ALA A 262 -16.21 -3.27 4.85
N SER A 263 -15.92 -2.42 3.85
CA SER A 263 -16.64 -2.29 2.58
C SER A 263 -16.32 -3.45 1.62
N PRO A 264 -17.05 -3.63 0.49
CA PRO A 264 -16.67 -4.59 -0.56
C PRO A 264 -15.28 -4.36 -1.14
N ARG A 265 -14.74 -3.14 -1.04
CA ARG A 265 -13.34 -2.84 -1.40
C ARG A 265 -12.35 -3.68 -0.60
N ALA A 266 -12.69 -4.04 0.65
CA ALA A 266 -11.87 -4.92 1.46
C ALA A 266 -11.74 -6.32 0.83
N SER A 267 -12.84 -6.91 0.36
CA SER A 267 -12.82 -8.21 -0.31
C SER A 267 -11.96 -8.18 -1.57
N ILE A 268 -12.10 -7.13 -2.39
CA ILE A 268 -11.29 -6.92 -3.59
C ILE A 268 -9.81 -6.75 -3.23
N SER A 269 -9.52 -5.97 -2.18
CA SER A 269 -8.14 -5.73 -1.72
C SER A 269 -7.50 -7.00 -1.15
N LEU A 270 -8.24 -7.79 -0.36
CA LEU A 270 -7.79 -9.08 0.15
C LEU A 270 -7.46 -10.04 -0.99
N ALA A 271 -8.36 -10.17 -1.98
CA ALA A 271 -8.14 -11.05 -3.12
C ALA A 271 -6.87 -10.64 -3.92
N LYS A 272 -6.72 -9.36 -4.24
CA LYS A 272 -5.55 -8.86 -4.97
C LYS A 272 -4.26 -8.99 -4.16
N ALA A 273 -4.28 -8.62 -2.88
CA ALA A 273 -3.11 -8.72 -2.01
C ALA A 273 -2.68 -10.17 -1.79
N SER A 274 -3.64 -11.10 -1.63
CA SER A 274 -3.36 -12.54 -1.48
C SER A 274 -2.74 -13.15 -2.75
N LYS A 275 -3.21 -12.76 -3.94
CA LYS A 275 -2.59 -13.16 -5.22
C LYS A 275 -1.16 -12.64 -5.33
N ALA A 276 -0.92 -11.37 -4.99
CA ALA A 276 0.43 -10.80 -4.99
C ALA A 276 1.33 -11.48 -3.95
N TYR A 277 0.80 -11.80 -2.78
CA TYR A 277 1.54 -12.54 -1.75
C TYR A 277 1.90 -13.96 -2.21
N ALA A 278 0.95 -14.72 -2.80
CA ALA A 278 1.21 -16.04 -3.38
C ALA A 278 2.29 -15.98 -4.47
N PHE A 279 2.25 -14.95 -5.34
CA PHE A 279 3.28 -14.71 -6.35
C PHE A 279 4.66 -14.47 -5.74
N ILE A 280 4.76 -13.63 -4.69
CA ILE A 280 6.00 -13.40 -3.94
C ILE A 280 6.52 -14.71 -3.33
N LYS A 281 5.62 -15.59 -2.87
CA LYS A 281 5.95 -16.92 -2.35
C LYS A 281 6.14 -17.98 -3.46
N ARG A 282 6.17 -17.55 -4.74
CA ARG A 282 6.41 -18.38 -5.93
C ARG A 282 5.37 -19.49 -6.13
N ARG A 283 4.12 -19.21 -5.78
CA ARG A 283 3.00 -20.15 -5.96
C ARG A 283 2.01 -19.61 -6.99
N GLY A 284 1.52 -20.53 -7.85
CA GLY A 284 0.52 -20.24 -8.87
C GLY A 284 -0.92 -20.23 -8.36
N TYR A 285 -1.13 -20.41 -7.07
CA TYR A 285 -2.45 -20.46 -6.44
C TYR A 285 -2.41 -19.88 -5.03
N VAL A 286 -3.55 -19.32 -4.63
CA VAL A 286 -3.73 -18.75 -3.29
C VAL A 286 -4.14 -19.83 -2.30
N ILE A 287 -3.59 -19.79 -1.09
CA ILE A 287 -3.98 -20.61 0.06
C ILE A 287 -4.52 -19.74 1.19
N PRO A 288 -5.26 -20.30 2.16
CA PRO A 288 -5.82 -19.53 3.27
C PRO A 288 -4.78 -18.71 4.06
N GLU A 289 -3.56 -19.23 4.18
CA GLU A 289 -2.45 -18.56 4.86
C GLU A 289 -2.05 -17.26 4.17
N ASP A 290 -2.21 -17.15 2.84
CA ASP A 290 -1.93 -15.92 2.10
C ASP A 290 -2.94 -14.83 2.45
N VAL A 291 -4.23 -15.22 2.56
CA VAL A 291 -5.29 -14.31 2.99
C VAL A 291 -5.01 -13.82 4.41
N ARG A 292 -4.66 -14.73 5.33
CA ARG A 292 -4.32 -14.38 6.72
C ARG A 292 -3.11 -13.46 6.81
N ALA A 293 -2.10 -13.68 5.97
CA ALA A 293 -0.87 -12.88 5.97
C ALA A 293 -1.09 -11.41 5.62
N VAL A 294 -2.14 -11.10 4.86
CA VAL A 294 -2.43 -9.71 4.43
C VAL A 294 -3.66 -9.10 5.13
N CYS A 295 -4.37 -9.87 5.96
CA CYS A 295 -5.60 -9.42 6.62
C CYS A 295 -5.43 -8.14 7.44
N TYR A 296 -4.38 -8.05 8.25
CA TYR A 296 -4.17 -6.89 9.12
C TYR A 296 -3.96 -5.61 8.30
N GLU A 297 -3.10 -5.65 7.31
CA GLU A 297 -2.78 -4.51 6.46
C GLU A 297 -3.96 -4.05 5.61
N VAL A 298 -4.83 -4.98 5.22
CA VAL A 298 -6.02 -4.67 4.43
C VAL A 298 -7.17 -4.19 5.30
N LEU A 299 -7.38 -4.74 6.50
CA LEU A 299 -8.60 -4.52 7.28
C LEU A 299 -8.47 -3.46 8.38
N ARG A 300 -7.27 -3.21 8.94
CA ARG A 300 -7.10 -2.34 10.12
C ARG A 300 -7.63 -0.91 9.96
N HIS A 301 -7.70 -0.41 8.75
CA HIS A 301 -8.20 0.94 8.43
C HIS A 301 -9.62 0.94 7.85
N ARG A 302 -10.30 -0.22 7.90
CA ARG A 302 -11.63 -0.42 7.33
C ARG A 302 -12.66 -0.87 8.36
N ILE A 303 -12.22 -1.04 9.60
CA ILE A 303 -13.07 -1.40 10.73
C ILE A 303 -13.03 -0.24 11.72
N GLY A 304 -14.19 0.33 12.01
CA GLY A 304 -14.33 1.36 13.05
C GLY A 304 -14.70 0.73 14.37
N LEU A 305 -14.08 1.20 15.43
CA LEU A 305 -14.38 0.77 16.79
C LEU A 305 -15.39 1.72 17.46
N THR A 306 -16.08 1.23 18.47
CA THR A 306 -16.92 2.04 19.34
C THR A 306 -16.09 2.69 20.43
N TYR A 307 -16.61 3.75 21.07
CA TYR A 307 -15.97 4.36 22.23
C TYR A 307 -15.79 3.40 23.40
N GLU A 308 -16.69 2.42 23.52
CA GLU A 308 -16.61 1.36 24.53
C GLU A 308 -15.38 0.47 24.26
N ALA A 309 -15.16 0.06 23.02
CA ALA A 309 -13.98 -0.70 22.64
C ALA A 309 -12.67 0.07 22.92
N GLU A 310 -12.64 1.37 22.60
CA GLU A 310 -11.49 2.23 22.88
C GLU A 310 -11.23 2.37 24.38
N ALA A 311 -12.28 2.51 25.19
CA ALA A 311 -12.18 2.60 26.65
C ALA A 311 -11.64 1.29 27.27
N GLU A 312 -11.91 0.15 26.65
CA GLU A 312 -11.39 -1.17 27.03
C GLU A 312 -10.00 -1.46 26.43
N ASN A 313 -9.39 -0.51 25.72
CA ASN A 313 -8.12 -0.66 24.99
C ASN A 313 -8.15 -1.80 23.94
N ILE A 314 -9.30 -2.09 23.37
CA ILE A 314 -9.44 -3.03 22.26
C ILE A 314 -9.00 -2.33 20.98
N THR A 315 -8.13 -2.99 20.22
CA THR A 315 -7.63 -2.49 18.95
C THR A 315 -8.32 -3.18 17.76
N THR A 316 -8.24 -2.58 16.59
CA THR A 316 -8.70 -3.22 15.36
C THR A 316 -7.98 -4.54 15.08
N GLU A 317 -6.71 -4.65 15.46
CA GLU A 317 -5.92 -5.87 15.37
C GLU A 317 -6.49 -6.99 16.25
N ASN A 318 -6.99 -6.67 17.46
CA ASN A 318 -7.67 -7.65 18.32
C ASN A 318 -8.92 -8.19 17.63
N VAL A 319 -9.74 -7.29 17.07
CA VAL A 319 -10.96 -7.67 16.34
C VAL A 319 -10.63 -8.54 15.13
N ILE A 320 -9.63 -8.17 14.33
CA ILE A 320 -9.18 -8.96 13.16
C ILE A 320 -8.68 -10.33 13.60
N THR A 321 -7.91 -10.40 14.70
CA THR A 321 -7.41 -11.65 15.26
C THR A 321 -8.56 -12.60 15.64
N ASP A 322 -9.57 -12.08 16.32
CA ASP A 322 -10.75 -12.87 16.71
C ASP A 322 -11.51 -13.39 15.46
N ILE A 323 -11.71 -12.55 14.45
CA ILE A 323 -12.38 -12.94 13.21
C ILE A 323 -11.60 -14.04 12.48
N VAL A 324 -10.30 -13.83 12.25
CA VAL A 324 -9.47 -14.79 11.51
C VAL A 324 -9.33 -16.13 12.23
N ASN A 325 -9.45 -16.15 13.56
CA ASN A 325 -9.38 -17.39 14.36
C ASN A 325 -10.70 -18.17 14.38
N VAL A 326 -11.85 -17.52 14.14
CA VAL A 326 -13.18 -18.14 14.24
C VAL A 326 -13.76 -18.49 12.89
N VAL A 327 -13.51 -17.66 11.85
CA VAL A 327 -14.00 -17.94 10.50
C VAL A 327 -13.39 -19.24 9.98
N GLU A 328 -14.26 -20.14 9.51
CA GLU A 328 -13.88 -21.46 9.03
C GLU A 328 -12.91 -21.40 7.85
N VAL A 329 -11.81 -22.12 7.98
CA VAL A 329 -10.78 -22.22 6.92
C VAL A 329 -11.19 -23.32 5.95
N PRO A 330 -11.18 -23.06 4.63
CA PRO A 330 -11.61 -24.02 3.61
C PRO A 330 -10.67 -25.22 3.44
#